data_6b03b5fa916a31c9bd2fd8fce481e312
#
_entry.id   6b03b5fa916a31c9bd2fd8fce481e312
#
_cell.length_a   1.000
_cell.length_b   1.000
_cell.length_c   1.000
_cell.angle_alpha   90.00
_cell.angle_beta   90.00
_cell.angle_gamma   90.00
#
_symmetry.space_group_name_H-M   'P 1'
#
loop_
_entity.id
_entity.type
_entity.pdbx_description
1 polymer ?
#
loop_
_entity_poly.entity_id
_entity_poly.type
_entity_poly.pdbx_seq_one_letter_code
_entity_poly.pdbx_strand_id
1 'polypeptide(L)'
;MADIRSIVILTGAGISAESGIDTFRDAGGLWEKHRIEDVATPEAFARNPALVQGFYDARRAALDSVEPNAAHKALARLEREWPDDEAHSLLIVTQNVDDLHERGGLQNVLHMHGELRSALCGACGARTRWEGALSDAPPCTSCGAPALRPDVVWFGEMPYQMPRIYEALARADLFVSIGTSGAVY
;
A
#
# COMPACT_ATOMS: atom_id res chain seq x y z
N MET A 1 33.51 -11.05 1.40
CA MET A 1 32.08 -10.71 1.56
C MET A 1 31.51 -10.64 0.15
N ALA A 2 30.32 -11.18 -0.10
CA ALA A 2 29.67 -10.99 -1.40
C ALA A 2 29.42 -9.50 -1.61
N ASP A 3 29.71 -9.02 -2.81
CA ASP A 3 29.45 -7.64 -3.22
C ASP A 3 27.95 -7.53 -3.53
N ILE A 4 27.18 -6.95 -2.60
CA ILE A 4 25.72 -6.80 -2.75
C ILE A 4 25.46 -5.56 -3.60
N ARG A 5 24.86 -5.76 -4.77
CA ARG A 5 24.54 -4.70 -5.74
C ARG A 5 23.04 -4.54 -6.00
N SER A 6 22.28 -5.60 -5.75
CA SER A 6 20.83 -5.60 -5.99
C SER A 6 20.07 -6.01 -4.74
N ILE A 7 19.20 -5.13 -4.24
CA ILE A 7 18.40 -5.37 -3.05
C ILE A 7 16.92 -5.22 -3.38
N VAL A 8 16.12 -6.18 -2.91
CA VAL A 8 14.66 -6.05 -2.86
C VAL A 8 14.23 -6.06 -1.39
N ILE A 9 13.47 -5.05 -0.99
CA ILE A 9 12.92 -4.92 0.37
C ILE A 9 11.40 -5.02 0.29
N LEU A 10 10.81 -5.95 1.04
CA LEU A 10 9.36 -6.07 1.21
C LEU A 10 8.97 -5.57 2.60
N THR A 11 8.04 -4.62 2.67
CA THR A 11 7.49 -4.12 3.93
C THR A 11 6.02 -4.50 4.09
N GLY A 12 5.57 -4.68 5.32
CA GLY A 12 4.18 -4.96 5.68
C GLY A 12 3.73 -4.17 6.90
N ALA A 13 2.52 -4.42 7.39
CA ALA A 13 1.85 -3.60 8.42
C ALA A 13 2.67 -3.38 9.70
N GLY A 14 3.53 -4.33 10.06
CA GLY A 14 4.38 -4.22 11.25
C GLY A 14 5.36 -3.05 11.20
N ILE A 15 5.78 -2.55 10.02
CA ILE A 15 6.65 -1.37 9.94
C ILE A 15 5.93 -0.10 10.39
N SER A 16 4.59 -0.03 10.23
CA SER A 16 3.75 1.13 10.59
C SER A 16 3.15 1.03 12.00
N ALA A 17 3.35 -0.09 12.72
CA ALA A 17 2.80 -0.30 14.05
C ALA A 17 3.26 0.75 15.06
N GLU A 18 4.57 1.07 15.10
CA GLU A 18 5.11 2.12 15.97
C GLU A 18 4.65 3.54 15.60
N SER A 19 4.07 3.72 14.42
CA SER A 19 3.44 4.98 14.00
C SER A 19 1.99 5.11 14.47
N GLY A 20 1.42 4.06 15.09
CA GLY A 20 0.05 4.04 15.57
C GLY A 20 -0.97 3.52 14.56
N ILE A 21 -0.52 2.85 13.49
CA ILE A 21 -1.41 2.11 12.58
C ILE A 21 -1.53 0.68 13.06
N ASP A 22 -2.76 0.27 13.40
CA ASP A 22 -3.05 -1.10 13.82
C ASP A 22 -2.66 -2.10 12.74
N THR A 23 -2.00 -3.19 13.14
CA THR A 23 -1.72 -4.28 12.22
C THR A 23 -2.99 -5.13 12.01
N PHE A 24 -2.98 -5.96 10.97
CA PHE A 24 -4.13 -6.81 10.64
C PHE A 24 -4.42 -7.90 11.71
N ARG A 25 -3.46 -8.20 12.59
CA ARG A 25 -3.51 -9.34 13.53
C ARG A 25 -3.51 -8.94 15.01
N ASP A 26 -3.35 -7.65 15.30
CA ASP A 26 -3.32 -7.20 16.70
C ASP A 26 -4.69 -7.38 17.36
N ALA A 27 -4.68 -7.70 18.65
CA ALA A 27 -5.87 -7.65 19.50
C ALA A 27 -6.41 -6.21 19.48
N GLY A 28 -7.65 -6.01 19.04
CA GLY A 28 -8.19 -4.67 18.71
C GLY A 28 -7.89 -4.21 17.29
N GLY A 29 -7.19 -5.02 16.48
CA GLY A 29 -6.82 -4.71 15.11
C GLY A 29 -8.02 -4.57 14.17
N LEU A 30 -7.70 -4.22 12.92
CA LEU A 30 -8.67 -3.83 11.91
C LEU A 30 -9.80 -4.85 11.70
N TRP A 31 -9.46 -6.15 11.82
CA TRP A 31 -10.39 -7.26 11.59
C TRP A 31 -11.23 -7.66 12.80
N GLU A 32 -11.02 -7.07 13.99
CA GLU A 32 -11.94 -7.30 15.12
C GLU A 32 -13.30 -6.63 14.93
N LYS A 33 -13.33 -5.50 14.20
CA LYS A 33 -14.55 -4.71 13.97
C LYS A 33 -15.24 -5.03 12.65
N HIS A 34 -14.51 -5.56 11.67
CA HIS A 34 -15.03 -5.84 10.34
C HIS A 34 -14.43 -7.15 9.81
N ARG A 35 -15.29 -8.02 9.29
CA ARG A 35 -14.82 -9.23 8.61
C ARG A 35 -14.24 -8.86 7.25
N ILE A 36 -13.19 -9.55 6.82
CA ILE A 36 -12.56 -9.36 5.50
C ILE A 36 -13.61 -9.43 4.38
N GLU A 37 -14.50 -10.41 4.48
CA GLU A 37 -15.56 -10.68 3.50
C GLU A 37 -16.61 -9.57 3.41
N ASP A 38 -16.61 -8.62 4.35
CA ASP A 38 -17.57 -7.52 4.40
C ASP A 38 -16.99 -6.18 3.90
N VAL A 39 -15.65 -6.02 3.88
CA VAL A 39 -15.03 -4.73 3.54
C VAL A 39 -13.84 -4.80 2.59
N ALA A 40 -13.29 -5.98 2.31
CA ALA A 40 -12.04 -6.10 1.56
C ALA A 40 -12.09 -7.14 0.42
N THR A 41 -13.25 -7.27 -0.23
CA THR A 41 -13.44 -8.10 -1.42
C THR A 41 -14.27 -7.38 -2.48
N PRO A 42 -14.13 -7.70 -3.78
CA PRO A 42 -14.99 -7.16 -4.84
C PRO A 42 -16.47 -7.45 -4.58
N GLU A 43 -16.80 -8.63 -4.04
CA GLU A 43 -18.16 -9.06 -3.70
C GLU A 43 -18.75 -8.22 -2.57
N ALA A 44 -17.93 -7.86 -1.57
CA ALA A 44 -18.34 -6.95 -0.50
C ALA A 44 -18.72 -5.59 -1.05
N PHE A 45 -17.89 -5.05 -1.94
CA PHE A 45 -18.16 -3.76 -2.58
C PHE A 45 -19.43 -3.80 -3.45
N ALA A 46 -19.63 -4.86 -4.22
CA ALA A 46 -20.85 -5.02 -5.02
C ALA A 46 -22.11 -5.16 -4.15
N ARG A 47 -22.01 -5.80 -2.99
CA ARG A 47 -23.12 -6.04 -2.06
C ARG A 47 -23.47 -4.80 -1.23
N ASN A 48 -22.48 -4.08 -0.73
CA ASN A 48 -22.66 -2.92 0.13
C ASN A 48 -21.55 -1.88 -0.07
N PRO A 49 -21.58 -1.12 -1.19
CA PRO A 49 -20.55 -0.12 -1.49
C PRO A 49 -20.45 0.96 -0.41
N ALA A 50 -21.56 1.34 0.23
CA ALA A 50 -21.53 2.37 1.28
C ALA A 50 -20.71 1.93 2.50
N LEU A 51 -20.83 0.68 2.94
CA LEU A 51 -20.04 0.14 4.04
C LEU A 51 -18.55 0.12 3.68
N VAL A 52 -18.22 -0.38 2.48
CA VAL A 52 -16.83 -0.48 2.03
C VAL A 52 -16.20 0.91 1.85
N GLN A 53 -16.91 1.84 1.20
CA GLN A 53 -16.44 3.22 1.06
C GLN A 53 -16.18 3.87 2.42
N GLY A 54 -17.14 3.81 3.33
CA GLY A 54 -17.01 4.38 4.68
C GLY A 54 -15.83 3.78 5.47
N PHE A 55 -15.61 2.46 5.34
CA PHE A 55 -14.46 1.79 5.96
C PHE A 55 -13.12 2.35 5.46
N TYR A 56 -12.95 2.53 4.15
CA TYR A 56 -11.72 3.08 3.58
C TYR A 56 -11.60 4.58 3.77
N ASP A 57 -12.70 5.34 3.79
CA ASP A 57 -12.71 6.78 4.10
C ASP A 57 -12.21 7.04 5.53
N ALA A 58 -12.69 6.27 6.51
CA ALA A 58 -12.22 6.36 7.90
C ALA A 58 -10.72 6.06 8.02
N ARG A 59 -10.22 5.05 7.30
CA ARG A 59 -8.79 4.71 7.27
C ARG A 59 -7.95 5.79 6.60
N ARG A 60 -8.44 6.38 5.51
CA ARG A 60 -7.77 7.49 4.82
C ARG A 60 -7.66 8.71 5.74
N ALA A 61 -8.73 9.08 6.41
CA ALA A 61 -8.75 10.18 7.37
C ALA A 61 -7.81 9.95 8.56
N ALA A 62 -7.68 8.70 9.04
CA ALA A 62 -6.78 8.37 10.14
C ALA A 62 -5.30 8.58 9.80
N LEU A 63 -4.90 8.57 8.52
CA LEU A 63 -3.52 8.84 8.10
C LEU A 63 -3.04 10.24 8.52
N ASP A 64 -3.94 11.21 8.67
CA ASP A 64 -3.59 12.59 9.05
C ASP A 64 -3.12 12.68 10.51
N SER A 65 -3.42 11.69 11.33
CA SER A 65 -3.07 11.65 12.76
C SER A 65 -1.81 10.87 13.09
N VAL A 66 -1.17 10.24 12.10
CA VAL A 66 0.02 9.40 12.31
C VAL A 66 1.23 9.97 11.58
N GLU A 67 2.44 9.65 12.09
CA GLU A 67 3.70 10.15 11.55
C GLU A 67 4.67 9.01 11.22
N PRO A 68 5.55 9.18 10.20
CA PRO A 68 6.58 8.20 9.89
C PRO A 68 7.53 7.97 11.06
N ASN A 69 7.75 6.72 11.42
CA ASN A 69 8.69 6.32 12.47
C ASN A 69 10.14 6.17 11.95
N ALA A 70 11.03 5.73 12.83
CA ALA A 70 12.45 5.59 12.54
C ALA A 70 12.73 4.59 11.39
N ALA A 71 11.92 3.54 11.24
CA ALA A 71 12.11 2.55 10.19
C ALA A 71 11.81 3.13 8.79
N HIS A 72 10.73 3.92 8.63
CA HIS A 72 10.44 4.62 7.39
C HIS A 72 11.57 5.58 6.99
N LYS A 73 12.08 6.36 7.96
CA LYS A 73 13.20 7.30 7.75
C LYS A 73 14.50 6.58 7.41
N ALA A 74 14.73 5.39 7.99
CA ALA A 74 15.91 4.58 7.70
C ALA A 74 15.90 4.05 6.26
N LEU A 75 14.74 3.62 5.75
CA LEU A 75 14.60 3.19 4.36
C LEU A 75 14.78 4.35 3.37
N ALA A 76 14.25 5.53 3.68
CA ALA A 76 14.48 6.74 2.88
C ALA A 76 15.96 7.15 2.88
N ARG A 77 16.65 6.98 4.00
CA ARG A 77 18.09 7.19 4.07
C ARG A 77 18.85 6.16 3.24
N LEU A 78 18.49 4.88 3.33
CA LEU A 78 19.09 3.82 2.51
C LEU A 78 18.96 4.13 1.02
N GLU A 79 17.76 4.50 0.55
CA GLU A 79 17.52 4.86 -0.84
C GLU A 79 18.42 6.01 -1.29
N ARG A 80 18.53 7.06 -0.50
CA ARG A 80 19.34 8.24 -0.84
C ARG A 80 20.84 7.95 -0.86
N GLU A 81 21.31 7.02 -0.02
CA GLU A 81 22.73 6.63 0.10
C GLU A 81 23.08 5.45 -0.80
N TRP A 82 22.09 4.77 -1.40
CA TRP A 82 22.32 3.67 -2.33
C TRP A 82 22.88 4.21 -3.65
N PRO A 83 23.89 3.55 -4.25
CA PRO A 83 24.45 4.01 -5.52
C PRO A 83 23.39 4.07 -6.63
N ASP A 84 23.36 5.19 -7.36
CA ASP A 84 22.49 5.42 -8.52
C ASP A 84 23.30 5.23 -9.81
N ASP A 85 23.56 3.96 -10.15
CA ASP A 85 24.29 3.57 -11.35
C ASP A 85 23.74 2.27 -11.95
N GLU A 86 24.19 1.89 -13.13
CA GLU A 86 23.73 0.69 -13.84
C GLU A 86 24.07 -0.64 -13.14
N ALA A 87 25.05 -0.64 -12.24
CA ALA A 87 25.51 -1.84 -11.55
C ALA A 87 24.71 -2.12 -10.27
N HIS A 88 23.97 -1.13 -9.75
CA HIS A 88 23.25 -1.24 -8.49
C HIS A 88 21.75 -1.09 -8.69
N SER A 89 20.97 -1.77 -7.87
CA SER A 89 19.51 -1.61 -7.85
C SER A 89 18.95 -1.74 -6.44
N LEU A 90 17.98 -0.91 -6.13
CA LEU A 90 17.18 -0.99 -4.90
C LEU A 90 15.70 -0.90 -5.27
N LEU A 91 14.94 -1.93 -4.93
CA LEU A 91 13.49 -1.91 -5.06
C LEU A 91 12.85 -2.08 -3.68
N ILE A 92 12.07 -1.08 -3.26
CA ILE A 92 11.27 -1.15 -2.06
C ILE A 92 9.81 -1.38 -2.45
N VAL A 93 9.27 -2.52 -2.02
CA VAL A 93 7.90 -2.94 -2.25
C VAL A 93 7.17 -2.91 -0.92
N THR A 94 5.98 -2.34 -0.89
CA THR A 94 5.15 -2.34 0.31
C THR A 94 3.81 -3.03 0.09
N GLN A 95 3.39 -3.83 1.07
CA GLN A 95 2.03 -4.36 1.21
C GLN A 95 1.10 -3.34 1.86
N ASN A 96 1.67 -2.27 2.45
CA ASN A 96 0.92 -1.24 3.11
C ASN A 96 0.22 -0.34 2.11
N VAL A 97 -0.92 0.19 2.54
CA VAL A 97 -1.74 1.14 1.78
C VAL A 97 -1.67 2.56 2.36
N ASP A 98 -0.89 2.74 3.44
CA ASP A 98 -0.58 4.05 4.01
C ASP A 98 0.52 4.78 3.21
N ASP A 99 0.70 6.08 3.47
CA ASP A 99 1.67 6.97 2.81
C ASP A 99 2.92 7.27 3.67
N LEU A 100 3.19 6.43 4.70
CA LEU A 100 4.26 6.73 5.66
C LEU A 100 5.65 6.58 5.07
N HIS A 101 5.85 5.75 4.05
CA HIS A 101 7.11 5.64 3.35
C HIS A 101 7.47 6.96 2.64
N GLU A 102 6.55 7.52 1.86
CA GLU A 102 6.73 8.78 1.14
C GLU A 102 6.91 9.94 2.11
N ARG A 103 6.06 10.01 3.15
CA ARG A 103 6.17 11.03 4.20
C ARG A 103 7.46 10.87 5.01
N GLY A 104 8.03 9.67 5.09
CA GLY A 104 9.34 9.39 5.66
C GLY A 104 10.51 9.84 4.79
N GLY A 105 10.24 10.22 3.53
CA GLY A 105 11.20 10.73 2.57
C GLY A 105 11.62 9.76 1.47
N LEU A 106 11.00 8.56 1.40
CA LEU A 106 11.24 7.61 0.32
C LEU A 106 10.64 8.14 -0.99
N GLN A 107 11.37 8.06 -2.09
CA GLN A 107 10.96 8.59 -3.38
C GLN A 107 10.39 7.51 -4.30
N ASN A 108 10.92 6.29 -4.21
CA ASN A 108 10.59 5.19 -5.11
C ASN A 108 10.10 3.98 -4.32
N VAL A 109 8.84 3.98 -3.92
CA VAL A 109 8.19 2.83 -3.29
C VAL A 109 7.13 2.25 -4.23
N LEU A 110 7.04 0.92 -4.28
CA LEU A 110 6.05 0.22 -5.07
C LEU A 110 4.95 -0.32 -4.16
N HIS A 111 3.75 0.26 -4.23
CA HIS A 111 2.57 -0.18 -3.49
C HIS A 111 1.90 -1.36 -4.20
N MET A 112 2.25 -2.59 -3.79
CA MET A 112 1.70 -3.79 -4.44
C MET A 112 0.21 -4.02 -4.11
N HIS A 113 -0.29 -3.44 -3.03
CA HIS A 113 -1.71 -3.53 -2.65
C HIS A 113 -2.48 -2.20 -2.83
N GLY A 114 -1.90 -1.23 -3.56
CA GLY A 114 -2.51 0.07 -3.78
C GLY A 114 -2.33 1.04 -2.62
N GLU A 115 -3.11 2.12 -2.62
CA GLU A 115 -2.90 3.27 -1.73
C GLU A 115 -4.22 3.85 -1.23
N LEU A 116 -4.29 4.18 0.06
CA LEU A 116 -5.47 4.86 0.64
C LEU A 116 -5.68 6.26 0.04
N ARG A 117 -4.58 6.95 -0.32
CA ARG A 117 -4.65 8.28 -0.96
C ARG A 117 -4.77 8.23 -2.48
N SER A 118 -5.32 7.14 -3.00
CA SER A 118 -5.66 6.97 -4.41
C SER A 118 -7.09 6.46 -4.58
N ALA A 119 -7.75 6.86 -5.66
CA ALA A 119 -9.03 6.34 -6.10
C ALA A 119 -8.91 5.74 -7.49
N LEU A 120 -9.52 4.58 -7.68
CA LEU A 120 -9.63 3.85 -8.93
C LEU A 120 -11.03 4.00 -9.50
N CYS A 121 -11.16 4.41 -10.75
CA CYS A 121 -12.44 4.42 -11.44
C CYS A 121 -12.79 3.05 -12.01
N GLY A 122 -13.86 2.43 -11.52
CA GLY A 122 -14.34 1.14 -12.03
C GLY A 122 -14.89 1.20 -13.45
N ALA A 123 -15.21 2.39 -13.99
CA ALA A 123 -15.74 2.55 -15.33
C ALA A 123 -14.64 2.72 -16.40
N CYS A 124 -13.56 3.47 -16.11
CA CYS A 124 -12.53 3.76 -17.11
C CYS A 124 -11.11 3.33 -16.71
N GLY A 125 -10.93 2.79 -15.50
CA GLY A 125 -9.63 2.36 -14.99
C GLY A 125 -8.67 3.49 -14.60
N ALA A 126 -9.09 4.75 -14.68
CA ALA A 126 -8.24 5.88 -14.29
C ALA A 126 -7.96 5.85 -12.78
N ARG A 127 -6.71 6.12 -12.42
CA ARG A 127 -6.27 6.34 -11.03
C ARG A 127 -6.01 7.81 -10.81
N THR A 128 -6.39 8.31 -9.64
CA THR A 128 -6.19 9.70 -9.29
C THR A 128 -5.90 9.82 -7.80
N ARG A 129 -5.00 10.76 -7.44
CA ARG A 129 -4.79 11.09 -6.02
C ARG A 129 -6.10 11.54 -5.39
N TRP A 130 -6.38 11.03 -4.19
CA TRP A 130 -7.64 11.26 -3.51
C TRP A 130 -7.46 11.41 -2.00
N GLU A 131 -8.04 12.48 -1.45
CA GLU A 131 -7.92 12.81 -0.03
C GLU A 131 -9.28 12.87 0.68
N GLY A 132 -10.35 13.12 -0.08
CA GLY A 132 -11.71 13.23 0.45
C GLY A 132 -12.42 11.88 0.67
N ALA A 133 -13.69 11.94 1.06
CA ALA A 133 -14.56 10.79 1.14
C ALA A 133 -14.95 10.29 -0.26
N LEU A 134 -15.01 8.97 -0.43
CA LEU A 134 -15.54 8.32 -1.62
C LEU A 134 -16.99 7.90 -1.43
N SER A 135 -17.46 7.82 -0.17
CA SER A 135 -18.87 7.51 0.19
C SER A 135 -19.87 8.52 -0.36
N ASP A 136 -19.42 9.74 -0.68
CA ASP A 136 -20.25 10.79 -1.31
C ASP A 136 -20.44 10.56 -2.82
N ALA A 137 -19.95 9.44 -3.36
CA ALA A 137 -20.01 9.06 -4.77
C ALA A 137 -19.56 10.17 -5.75
N PRO A 138 -18.37 10.77 -5.55
CA PRO A 138 -17.87 11.83 -6.40
C PRO A 138 -17.65 11.31 -7.83
N PRO A 139 -17.85 12.18 -8.86
CA PRO A 139 -17.60 11.78 -10.23
C PRO A 139 -16.11 11.60 -10.51
N CYS A 140 -15.78 10.64 -11.37
CA CYS A 140 -14.43 10.46 -11.87
C CYS A 140 -13.99 11.69 -12.67
N THR A 141 -12.80 12.22 -12.36
CA THR A 141 -12.25 13.39 -13.05
C THR A 141 -11.92 13.14 -14.53
N SER A 142 -11.72 11.86 -14.91
CA SER A 142 -11.36 11.48 -16.28
C SER A 142 -12.58 11.20 -17.17
N CYS A 143 -13.64 10.55 -16.64
CA CYS A 143 -14.79 10.13 -17.45
C CYS A 143 -16.15 10.63 -16.93
N GLY A 144 -16.19 11.29 -15.79
CA GLY A 144 -17.43 11.82 -15.18
C GLY A 144 -18.33 10.76 -14.51
N ALA A 145 -18.02 9.48 -14.61
CA ALA A 145 -18.85 8.45 -14.01
C ALA A 145 -18.74 8.44 -12.47
N PRO A 146 -19.84 8.21 -11.72
CA PRO A 146 -19.82 8.06 -10.27
C PRO A 146 -19.38 6.63 -9.89
N ALA A 147 -18.20 6.24 -10.32
CA ALA A 147 -17.69 4.86 -10.24
C ALA A 147 -16.31 4.78 -9.56
N LEU A 148 -15.99 5.77 -8.72
CA LEU A 148 -14.76 5.75 -7.94
C LEU A 148 -14.87 4.76 -6.79
N ARG A 149 -13.80 4.00 -6.59
CA ARG A 149 -13.59 3.13 -5.43
C ARG A 149 -12.20 3.38 -4.83
N PRO A 150 -11.92 2.92 -3.60
CA PRO A 150 -10.57 2.91 -3.07
C PRO A 150 -9.61 2.17 -4.03
N ASP A 151 -8.46 2.75 -4.33
CA ASP A 151 -7.42 2.13 -5.13
C ASP A 151 -6.59 1.17 -4.27
N VAL A 152 -7.27 0.17 -3.73
CA VAL A 152 -6.70 -0.89 -2.88
C VAL A 152 -6.98 -2.23 -3.52
N VAL A 153 -5.99 -3.09 -3.56
CA VAL A 153 -6.13 -4.48 -4.01
C VAL A 153 -6.89 -5.26 -2.95
N TRP A 154 -8.05 -5.78 -3.29
CA TRP A 154 -8.85 -6.61 -2.41
C TRP A 154 -8.48 -8.09 -2.51
N PHE A 155 -8.87 -8.86 -1.52
CA PHE A 155 -8.71 -10.31 -1.56
C PHE A 155 -9.42 -10.88 -2.81
N GLY A 156 -8.67 -11.71 -3.56
CA GLY A 156 -9.11 -12.23 -4.87
C GLY A 156 -8.66 -11.41 -6.07
N GLU A 157 -8.20 -10.16 -5.88
CA GLU A 157 -7.60 -9.37 -6.95
C GLU A 157 -6.08 -9.62 -7.07
N MET A 158 -5.53 -9.41 -8.24
CA MET A 158 -4.08 -9.52 -8.48
C MET A 158 -3.34 -8.30 -7.92
N PRO A 159 -2.30 -8.48 -7.11
CA PRO A 159 -1.45 -7.37 -6.66
C PRO A 159 -0.82 -6.62 -7.84
N TYR A 160 -0.55 -5.33 -7.64
CA TYR A 160 0.00 -4.48 -8.68
C TYR A 160 1.47 -4.78 -8.95
N GLN A 161 1.89 -4.57 -10.18
CA GLN A 161 3.30 -4.61 -10.61
C GLN A 161 4.01 -5.97 -10.36
N MET A 162 3.29 -7.07 -10.25
CA MET A 162 3.88 -8.40 -10.01
C MET A 162 4.99 -8.78 -11.00
N PRO A 163 4.89 -8.52 -12.32
CA PRO A 163 5.99 -8.80 -13.25
C PRO A 163 7.28 -8.05 -12.88
N ARG A 164 7.20 -6.77 -12.52
CA ARG A 164 8.35 -5.98 -12.09
C ARG A 164 8.97 -6.51 -10.79
N ILE A 165 8.12 -6.92 -9.84
CA ILE A 165 8.57 -7.50 -8.56
C ILE A 165 9.30 -8.81 -8.82
N TYR A 166 8.76 -9.71 -9.63
CA TYR A 166 9.41 -10.99 -9.96
C TYR A 166 10.73 -10.79 -10.71
N GLU A 167 10.78 -9.85 -11.65
CA GLU A 167 12.01 -9.53 -12.37
C GLU A 167 13.10 -9.02 -11.42
N ALA A 168 12.76 -8.15 -10.48
CA ALA A 168 13.68 -7.64 -9.48
C ALA A 168 14.16 -8.75 -8.53
N LEU A 169 13.25 -9.60 -8.05
CA LEU A 169 13.58 -10.73 -7.17
C LEU A 169 14.52 -11.75 -7.85
N ALA A 170 14.33 -11.99 -9.16
CA ALA A 170 15.16 -12.93 -9.90
C ALA A 170 16.64 -12.44 -10.04
N ARG A 171 16.88 -11.15 -9.85
CA ARG A 171 18.21 -10.53 -9.96
C ARG A 171 18.78 -10.07 -8.62
N ALA A 172 18.01 -10.17 -7.54
CA ALA A 172 18.41 -9.67 -6.23
C ALA A 172 19.54 -10.51 -5.61
N ASP A 173 20.60 -9.84 -5.14
CA ASP A 173 21.64 -10.43 -4.29
C ASP A 173 21.15 -10.58 -2.85
N LEU A 174 20.21 -9.69 -2.43
CA LEU A 174 19.66 -9.68 -1.08
C LEU A 174 18.16 -9.37 -1.11
N PHE A 175 17.38 -10.21 -0.43
CA PHE A 175 15.98 -9.96 -0.11
C PHE A 175 15.81 -9.69 1.38
N VAL A 176 15.12 -8.59 1.74
CA VAL A 176 14.85 -8.20 3.12
C VAL A 176 13.35 -8.09 3.33
N SER A 177 12.86 -8.68 4.41
CA SER A 177 11.43 -8.62 4.81
C SER A 177 11.31 -7.88 6.14
N ILE A 178 10.49 -6.82 6.18
CA ILE A 178 10.33 -5.94 7.35
C ILE A 178 8.84 -5.80 7.70
N GLY A 179 8.47 -6.19 8.93
CA GLY A 179 7.11 -5.99 9.42
C GLY A 179 6.03 -6.79 8.68
N THR A 180 6.40 -7.87 7.99
CA THR A 180 5.46 -8.79 7.36
C THR A 180 5.75 -10.22 7.76
N SER A 181 4.68 -11.02 7.88
CA SER A 181 4.79 -12.46 8.17
C SER A 181 4.94 -13.31 6.89
N GLY A 182 4.83 -12.68 5.71
CA GLY A 182 4.79 -13.38 4.43
C GLY A 182 3.55 -14.26 4.21
N ALA A 183 2.53 -14.13 5.07
CA ALA A 183 1.34 -14.99 5.04
C ALA A 183 0.09 -14.29 4.48
N VAL A 184 0.24 -13.10 3.90
CA VAL A 184 -0.83 -12.35 3.21
C VAL A 184 -0.49 -12.31 1.74
N TYR A 185 -1.37 -12.86 0.92
CA TYR A 185 -1.33 -12.84 -0.53
C TYR A 185 -2.49 -12.02 -1.07
#